data_8c954d28e7451bac7c5e28602d445738
#
_entry.id   8c954d28e7451bac7c5e28602d445738
#
_cell.length_a   1.000
_cell.length_b   1.000
_cell.length_c   1.000
_cell.angle_alpha   90.00
_cell.angle_beta   90.00
_cell.angle_gamma   90.00
#
_symmetry.space_group_name_H-M   'P 1'
#
loop_
_entity.id
_entity.type
_entity.pdbx_description
1 polymer ?
#
loop_
_entity_poly.entity_id
_entity_poly.type
_entity_poly.pdbx_seq_one_letter_code
_entity_poly.pdbx_strand_id
1 'polypeptide(L)'
;MPNLAVVDMEGKNVGTIELAESVFGIEPNAAVMHQMVVNYLAAQRQGTQSALTRSEVSGGGKKPWRQKGTGRARQGSTRAPQWTHGGVVFAPKPRDYRFSVNKKVRRLAMKSAFSSKVMENELIVIDSINMDEYKTKKIVAMLKAVEADKKALIVLPEVDSKVIKSANNIPGVKTAQVNTLNVYDILNADKLIIVKDAVSKIEEVYA
;
A
#
# COMPACT_ATOMS: atom_id res chain seq x y z
N MET A 1 -15.25 -14.29 20.76
CA MET A 1 -14.72 -12.92 20.62
C MET A 1 -13.25 -12.95 21.01
N PRO A 2 -12.33 -12.46 20.18
CA PRO A 2 -10.92 -12.40 20.56
C PRO A 2 -10.71 -11.34 21.64
N ASN A 3 -10.05 -11.72 22.73
CA ASN A 3 -9.68 -10.81 23.83
C ASN A 3 -8.21 -10.46 23.69
N LEU A 4 -7.88 -9.17 23.71
CA LEU A 4 -6.51 -8.68 23.67
C LEU A 4 -6.17 -7.86 24.91
N ALA A 5 -4.91 -7.95 25.32
CA ALA A 5 -4.37 -7.09 26.37
C ALA A 5 -4.22 -5.66 25.84
N VAL A 6 -4.63 -4.69 26.65
CA VAL A 6 -4.37 -3.25 26.40
C VAL A 6 -3.11 -2.87 27.16
N VAL A 7 -2.14 -2.32 26.46
CA VAL A 7 -0.86 -1.90 27.04
C VAL A 7 -0.73 -0.38 27.05
N ASP A 8 0.10 0.14 27.93
CA ASP A 8 0.50 1.54 27.92
C ASP A 8 1.71 1.79 26.98
N MET A 9 2.21 3.02 26.92
CA MET A 9 3.40 3.38 26.16
C MET A 9 4.70 2.72 26.67
N GLU A 10 4.70 2.16 27.88
CA GLU A 10 5.82 1.44 28.49
C GLU A 10 5.71 -0.08 28.30
N GLY A 11 4.68 -0.57 27.63
CA GLY A 11 4.43 -2.00 27.40
C GLY A 11 3.79 -2.73 28.60
N LYS A 12 3.35 -2.00 29.63
CA LYS A 12 2.66 -2.59 30.78
C LYS A 12 1.19 -2.85 30.45
N ASN A 13 0.68 -3.98 30.91
CA ASN A 13 -0.73 -4.32 30.75
C ASN A 13 -1.60 -3.44 31.66
N VAL A 14 -2.51 -2.68 31.08
CA VAL A 14 -3.47 -1.79 31.77
C VAL A 14 -4.84 -2.44 31.89
N GLY A 15 -5.18 -3.37 30.98
CA GLY A 15 -6.50 -4.01 30.96
C GLY A 15 -6.65 -4.96 29.79
N THR A 16 -7.88 -5.36 29.53
CA THR A 16 -8.25 -6.19 28.38
C THR A 16 -9.39 -5.54 27.59
N ILE A 17 -9.41 -5.76 26.28
CA ILE A 17 -10.49 -5.32 25.40
C ILE A 17 -11.06 -6.52 24.66
N GLU A 18 -12.37 -6.57 24.53
CA GLU A 18 -13.08 -7.53 23.70
C GLU A 18 -13.25 -6.94 22.30
N LEU A 19 -12.83 -7.67 21.27
CA LEU A 19 -12.94 -7.25 19.89
C LEU A 19 -14.18 -7.87 19.24
N ALA A 20 -14.88 -7.09 18.41
CA ALA A 20 -16.04 -7.55 17.67
C ALA A 20 -15.66 -8.68 16.70
N GLU A 21 -16.29 -9.85 16.85
CA GLU A 21 -16.04 -11.03 16.02
C GLU A 21 -16.37 -10.79 14.55
N SER A 22 -17.36 -9.94 14.27
CA SER A 22 -17.77 -9.55 12.92
C SER A 22 -16.68 -8.78 12.13
N VAL A 23 -15.66 -8.22 12.82
CA VAL A 23 -14.58 -7.43 12.22
C VAL A 23 -13.22 -8.12 12.36
N PHE A 24 -12.93 -8.66 13.56
CA PHE A 24 -11.63 -9.19 13.94
C PHE A 24 -11.57 -10.72 14.05
N GLY A 25 -12.72 -11.41 13.93
CA GLY A 25 -12.84 -12.85 14.12
C GLY A 25 -13.24 -13.61 12.86
N ILE A 26 -13.27 -13.01 11.69
CA ILE A 26 -13.64 -13.69 10.45
C ILE A 26 -12.49 -14.54 9.92
N GLU A 27 -12.80 -15.58 9.15
CA GLU A 27 -11.80 -16.35 8.41
C GLU A 27 -11.14 -15.47 7.31
N PRO A 28 -9.80 -15.30 7.33
CA PRO A 28 -9.11 -14.44 6.37
C PRO A 28 -9.20 -14.98 4.94
N ASN A 29 -9.65 -14.14 4.00
CA ASN A 29 -9.73 -14.47 2.59
C ASN A 29 -8.52 -13.89 1.83
N ALA A 30 -7.51 -14.72 1.57
CA ALA A 30 -6.26 -14.33 0.90
C ALA A 30 -6.48 -13.77 -0.51
N ALA A 31 -7.43 -14.31 -1.29
CA ALA A 31 -7.69 -13.86 -2.65
C ALA A 31 -8.22 -12.42 -2.68
N VAL A 32 -9.12 -12.08 -1.77
CA VAL A 32 -9.71 -10.74 -1.67
C VAL A 32 -8.67 -9.73 -1.17
N MET A 33 -7.86 -10.11 -0.18
CA MET A 33 -6.74 -9.27 0.30
C MET A 33 -5.74 -8.99 -0.83
N HIS A 34 -5.32 -10.02 -1.58
CA HIS A 34 -4.43 -9.87 -2.72
C HIS A 34 -5.02 -8.94 -3.80
N GLN A 35 -6.31 -9.09 -4.13
CA GLN A 35 -6.98 -8.20 -5.08
C GLN A 35 -6.90 -6.73 -4.66
N MET A 36 -7.07 -6.44 -3.36
CA MET A 36 -6.95 -5.08 -2.83
C MET A 36 -5.53 -4.55 -2.85
N VAL A 37 -4.52 -5.39 -2.59
CA VAL A 37 -3.10 -5.02 -2.72
C VAL A 37 -2.78 -4.66 -4.16
N VAL A 38 -3.18 -5.49 -5.13
CA VAL A 38 -2.98 -5.20 -6.56
C VAL A 38 -3.69 -3.91 -6.98
N ASN A 39 -4.92 -3.69 -6.51
CA ASN A 39 -5.67 -2.46 -6.77
C ASN A 39 -4.94 -1.22 -6.24
N TYR A 40 -4.45 -1.28 -5.00
CA TYR A 40 -3.72 -0.18 -4.37
C TYR A 40 -2.42 0.15 -5.13
N LEU A 41 -1.63 -0.87 -5.46
CA LEU A 41 -0.38 -0.69 -6.21
C LEU A 41 -0.63 -0.20 -7.65
N ALA A 42 -1.68 -0.70 -8.31
CA ALA A 42 -2.07 -0.23 -9.64
C ALA A 42 -2.49 1.24 -9.62
N ALA A 43 -3.21 1.69 -8.58
CA ALA A 43 -3.63 3.08 -8.42
C ALA A 43 -2.48 4.06 -8.22
N GLN A 44 -1.31 3.60 -7.74
CA GLN A 44 -0.11 4.41 -7.58
C GLN A 44 0.68 4.60 -8.88
N ARG A 45 0.41 3.79 -9.91
CA ARG A 45 1.12 3.88 -11.19
C ARG A 45 0.66 5.10 -11.97
N GLN A 46 1.60 5.96 -12.34
CA GLN A 46 1.32 7.18 -13.11
C GLN A 46 0.92 6.89 -14.56
N GLY A 47 1.46 5.84 -15.17
CA GLY A 47 1.10 5.38 -16.51
C GLY A 47 1.54 6.29 -17.67
N THR A 48 2.55 7.13 -17.48
CA THR A 48 3.02 8.13 -18.47
C THR A 48 4.05 7.59 -19.47
N GLN A 49 4.32 6.28 -19.46
CA GLN A 49 5.25 5.67 -20.41
C GLN A 49 4.79 5.89 -21.84
N SER A 50 5.69 6.35 -22.71
CA SER A 50 5.41 6.59 -24.13
C SER A 50 6.65 6.32 -24.97
N ALA A 51 6.45 5.63 -26.07
CA ALA A 51 7.45 5.49 -27.12
C ALA A 51 6.82 5.69 -28.49
N LEU A 52 7.63 6.04 -29.47
CA LEU A 52 7.17 6.31 -30.82
C LEU A 52 7.12 5.02 -31.65
N THR A 53 5.99 4.79 -32.31
CA THR A 53 5.84 3.76 -33.31
C THR A 53 6.51 4.19 -34.63
N ARG A 54 6.69 3.24 -35.54
CA ARG A 54 7.25 3.51 -36.87
C ARG A 54 6.55 4.65 -37.62
N SER A 55 5.25 4.82 -37.44
CA SER A 55 4.47 5.88 -38.08
C SER A 55 4.69 7.26 -37.46
N GLU A 56 5.03 7.31 -36.18
CA GLU A 56 5.18 8.53 -35.40
C GLU A 56 6.60 9.10 -35.45
N VAL A 57 7.61 8.25 -35.67
CA VAL A 57 9.00 8.69 -35.76
C VAL A 57 9.18 9.61 -36.98
N SER A 58 9.87 10.75 -36.81
CA SER A 58 10.18 11.67 -37.88
C SER A 58 11.13 11.06 -38.91
N GLY A 59 11.03 11.46 -40.18
CA GLY A 59 11.90 11.02 -41.28
C GLY A 59 11.26 9.90 -42.11
N GLY A 60 12.05 9.17 -42.86
CA GLY A 60 11.58 8.13 -43.82
C GLY A 60 10.95 8.75 -45.07
N GLY A 61 9.79 8.30 -45.49
CA GLY A 61 9.07 8.81 -46.67
C GLY A 61 9.62 8.28 -48.00
N LYS A 62 10.91 8.23 -48.20
CA LYS A 62 11.53 7.65 -49.37
C LYS A 62 12.08 6.25 -49.10
N LYS A 63 11.90 5.31 -50.05
CA LYS A 63 12.49 3.97 -50.00
C LYS A 63 14.01 4.10 -50.04
N PRO A 64 14.79 3.47 -49.12
CA PRO A 64 16.27 3.64 -49.08
C PRO A 64 17.00 3.25 -50.38
N TRP A 65 16.54 2.19 -51.04
CA TRP A 65 17.03 1.71 -52.32
C TRP A 65 15.98 0.92 -53.10
N ARG A 66 16.23 0.67 -54.36
CA ARG A 66 15.34 -0.11 -55.25
C ARG A 66 15.21 -1.57 -54.74
N GLN A 67 14.11 -2.22 -55.10
CA GLN A 67 13.71 -3.55 -54.60
C GLN A 67 14.70 -4.67 -54.96
N LYS A 68 15.36 -4.61 -56.12
CA LYS A 68 16.29 -5.61 -56.64
C LYS A 68 17.52 -4.91 -57.25
N GLY A 69 18.62 -5.65 -57.47
CA GLY A 69 19.80 -5.18 -58.15
C GLY A 69 20.75 -4.28 -57.32
N THR A 70 20.71 -4.36 -55.98
CA THR A 70 21.57 -3.60 -55.08
C THR A 70 22.49 -4.48 -54.23
N GLY A 71 22.34 -5.80 -54.25
CA GLY A 71 23.07 -6.72 -53.38
C GLY A 71 22.75 -6.58 -51.87
N ARG A 72 21.83 -5.68 -51.52
CA ARG A 72 21.45 -5.42 -50.10
C ARG A 72 20.11 -6.04 -49.76
N ALA A 73 19.87 -6.23 -48.44
CA ALA A 73 18.58 -6.67 -47.94
C ALA A 73 17.47 -5.67 -48.32
N ARG A 74 16.28 -6.18 -48.67
CA ARG A 74 15.13 -5.35 -49.04
C ARG A 74 14.68 -4.48 -47.87
N GLN A 75 14.56 -3.17 -48.07
CA GLN A 75 14.13 -2.22 -47.05
C GLN A 75 13.05 -1.29 -47.60
N GLY A 76 12.01 -1.03 -46.80
CA GLY A 76 10.91 -0.15 -47.17
C GLY A 76 11.00 1.25 -46.56
N SER A 77 11.62 1.36 -45.40
CA SER A 77 11.74 2.65 -44.69
C SER A 77 12.89 2.60 -43.68
N THR A 78 13.57 3.71 -43.48
CA THR A 78 14.60 3.91 -42.47
C THR A 78 14.02 4.03 -41.05
N ARG A 79 12.69 4.22 -40.90
CA ARG A 79 11.97 4.24 -39.61
C ARG A 79 11.55 2.87 -39.12
N ALA A 80 11.85 1.80 -39.86
CA ALA A 80 11.51 0.46 -39.47
C ALA A 80 12.26 0.06 -38.19
N PRO A 81 11.70 -0.84 -37.33
CA PRO A 81 12.25 -1.16 -36.02
C PRO A 81 13.67 -1.74 -36.04
N GLN A 82 14.08 -2.36 -37.13
CA GLN A 82 15.43 -2.92 -37.31
C GLN A 82 16.51 -1.84 -37.58
N TRP A 83 16.10 -0.61 -37.81
CA TRP A 83 17.03 0.49 -38.06
C TRP A 83 17.36 1.24 -36.76
N THR A 84 18.58 1.69 -36.63
CA THR A 84 18.96 2.64 -35.56
C THR A 84 18.11 3.89 -35.67
N HIS A 85 17.56 4.34 -34.55
CA HIS A 85 16.56 5.43 -34.48
C HIS A 85 15.20 5.12 -35.17
N GLY A 86 14.93 3.88 -35.54
CA GLY A 86 13.60 3.45 -35.97
C GLY A 86 12.58 3.41 -34.84
N GLY A 87 11.30 3.24 -35.21
CA GLY A 87 10.23 3.16 -34.22
C GLY A 87 10.19 1.82 -33.47
N VAL A 88 9.53 1.80 -32.34
CA VAL A 88 9.26 0.60 -31.57
C VAL A 88 8.02 -0.08 -32.13
N VAL A 89 8.04 -1.44 -32.30
CA VAL A 89 6.93 -2.17 -32.92
C VAL A 89 5.65 -2.04 -32.09
N PHE A 90 5.71 -2.44 -30.81
CA PHE A 90 4.63 -2.30 -29.84
C PHE A 90 4.99 -1.24 -28.81
N ALA A 91 5.07 0.01 -29.29
CA ALA A 91 5.44 1.15 -28.47
C ALA A 91 4.45 1.32 -27.31
N PRO A 92 4.90 1.39 -26.05
CA PRO A 92 4.01 1.68 -24.94
C PRO A 92 3.38 3.06 -25.13
N LYS A 93 2.11 3.18 -24.78
CA LYS A 93 1.36 4.44 -24.78
C LYS A 93 0.89 4.75 -23.37
N PRO A 94 0.70 6.02 -23.02
CA PRO A 94 0.13 6.39 -21.75
C PRO A 94 -1.22 5.72 -21.53
N ARG A 95 -1.39 5.12 -20.35
CA ARG A 95 -2.65 4.47 -19.97
C ARG A 95 -2.93 4.57 -18.49
N ASP A 96 -4.18 4.52 -18.11
CA ASP A 96 -4.59 4.39 -16.73
C ASP A 96 -4.56 2.90 -16.32
N TYR A 97 -3.95 2.62 -15.15
CA TYR A 97 -3.87 1.29 -14.56
C TYR A 97 -4.91 1.08 -13.45
N ARG A 98 -5.66 2.11 -13.11
CA ARG A 98 -6.66 2.05 -12.03
C ARG A 98 -7.83 1.17 -12.44
N PHE A 99 -8.34 0.42 -11.49
CA PHE A 99 -9.59 -0.31 -11.64
C PHE A 99 -10.40 -0.24 -10.34
N SER A 100 -11.71 -0.27 -10.45
CA SER A 100 -12.61 -0.20 -9.31
C SER A 100 -12.88 -1.59 -8.73
N VAL A 101 -13.01 -1.66 -7.39
CA VAL A 101 -13.41 -2.87 -6.68
C VAL A 101 -14.71 -2.58 -5.92
N ASN A 102 -15.62 -3.54 -5.89
CA ASN A 102 -16.93 -3.42 -5.23
C ASN A 102 -16.78 -3.13 -3.73
N LYS A 103 -17.65 -2.30 -3.16
CA LYS A 103 -17.61 -1.89 -1.74
C LYS A 103 -17.64 -3.10 -0.78
N LYS A 104 -18.47 -4.11 -1.04
CA LYS A 104 -18.54 -5.34 -0.23
C LYS A 104 -17.21 -6.10 -0.20
N VAL A 105 -16.52 -6.19 -1.35
CA VAL A 105 -15.21 -6.84 -1.47
C VAL A 105 -14.14 -6.06 -0.67
N ARG A 106 -14.15 -4.72 -0.73
CA ARG A 106 -13.24 -3.88 0.07
C ARG A 106 -13.43 -4.09 1.57
N ARG A 107 -14.71 -4.10 2.04
CA ARG A 107 -15.02 -4.35 3.44
C ARG A 107 -14.54 -5.72 3.89
N LEU A 108 -14.82 -6.76 3.09
CA LEU A 108 -14.36 -8.12 3.38
C LEU A 108 -12.82 -8.20 3.44
N ALA A 109 -12.11 -7.52 2.55
CA ALA A 109 -10.65 -7.48 2.56
C ALA A 109 -10.09 -6.79 3.82
N MET A 110 -10.70 -5.68 4.26
CA MET A 110 -10.29 -4.99 5.49
C MET A 110 -10.51 -5.87 6.72
N LYS A 111 -11.70 -6.46 6.85
CA LYS A 111 -12.01 -7.41 7.93
C LYS A 111 -11.04 -8.59 7.93
N SER A 112 -10.76 -9.18 6.75
CA SER A 112 -9.78 -10.26 6.59
C SER A 112 -8.37 -9.85 7.02
N ALA A 113 -7.94 -8.63 6.69
CA ALA A 113 -6.63 -8.13 7.09
C ALA A 113 -6.52 -7.90 8.60
N PHE A 114 -7.55 -7.39 9.25
CA PHE A 114 -7.59 -7.27 10.71
C PHE A 114 -7.57 -8.64 11.39
N SER A 115 -8.40 -9.58 10.91
CA SER A 115 -8.47 -10.92 11.48
C SER A 115 -7.15 -11.69 11.33
N SER A 116 -6.42 -11.54 10.20
CA SER A 116 -5.11 -12.17 10.05
C SER A 116 -4.10 -11.61 11.07
N LYS A 117 -4.10 -10.30 11.32
CA LYS A 117 -3.22 -9.68 12.32
C LYS A 117 -3.52 -10.14 13.76
N VAL A 118 -4.80 -10.41 14.07
CA VAL A 118 -5.18 -11.00 15.37
C VAL A 118 -4.70 -12.44 15.47
N MET A 119 -4.93 -13.27 14.43
CA MET A 119 -4.53 -14.68 14.42
C MET A 119 -3.00 -14.88 14.53
N GLU A 120 -2.24 -13.99 13.93
CA GLU A 120 -0.78 -14.01 13.94
C GLU A 120 -0.16 -13.37 15.21
N ASN A 121 -0.99 -12.86 16.13
CA ASN A 121 -0.56 -12.10 17.31
C ASN A 121 0.29 -10.88 16.97
N GLU A 122 -0.07 -10.21 15.90
CA GLU A 122 0.59 -9.01 15.39
C GLU A 122 -0.20 -7.72 15.65
N LEU A 123 -1.39 -7.85 16.25
CA LEU A 123 -2.20 -6.71 16.69
C LEU A 123 -1.87 -6.37 18.15
N ILE A 124 -1.57 -5.10 18.39
CA ILE A 124 -1.31 -4.53 19.73
C ILE A 124 -2.29 -3.39 19.96
N VAL A 125 -2.96 -3.40 21.09
CA VAL A 125 -3.84 -2.29 21.48
C VAL A 125 -3.16 -1.46 22.55
N ILE A 126 -3.03 -0.15 22.31
CA ILE A 126 -2.49 0.81 23.28
C ILE A 126 -3.62 1.67 23.83
N ASP A 127 -3.61 1.89 25.14
CA ASP A 127 -4.64 2.70 25.81
C ASP A 127 -4.68 4.12 25.26
N SER A 128 -3.56 4.85 25.34
CA SER A 128 -3.43 6.19 24.76
C SER A 128 -1.98 6.51 24.39
N ILE A 129 -1.78 7.40 23.40
CA ILE A 129 -0.46 7.92 23.02
C ILE A 129 -0.45 9.41 23.31
N ASN A 130 0.09 9.79 24.48
CA ASN A 130 0.15 11.18 24.92
C ASN A 130 1.52 11.78 24.66
N MET A 131 1.57 12.81 23.80
CA MET A 131 2.79 13.50 23.43
C MET A 131 2.67 15.00 23.75
N ASP A 132 3.44 15.47 24.73
CA ASP A 132 3.50 16.91 25.06
C ASP A 132 4.30 17.70 24.03
N GLU A 133 5.36 17.07 23.48
CA GLU A 133 6.32 17.67 22.57
C GLU A 133 6.60 16.76 21.36
N TYR A 134 7.13 17.34 20.29
CA TYR A 134 7.61 16.59 19.12
C TYR A 134 8.94 15.89 19.46
N LYS A 135 8.90 14.61 19.84
CA LYS A 135 10.10 13.81 20.19
C LYS A 135 10.04 12.41 19.61
N THR A 136 10.89 12.14 18.62
CA THR A 136 11.04 10.79 18.03
C THR A 136 11.49 9.75 19.06
N LYS A 137 12.34 10.14 20.02
CA LYS A 137 12.87 9.23 21.06
C LYS A 137 11.77 8.59 21.91
N LYS A 138 10.67 9.32 22.20
CA LYS A 138 9.51 8.76 22.93
C LYS A 138 8.83 7.66 22.14
N ILE A 139 8.59 7.88 20.83
CA ILE A 139 7.97 6.87 19.95
C ILE A 139 8.89 5.65 19.79
N VAL A 140 10.21 5.85 19.62
CA VAL A 140 11.17 4.73 19.55
C VAL A 140 11.16 3.92 20.84
N ALA A 141 11.10 4.57 22.02
CA ALA A 141 11.01 3.88 23.30
C ALA A 141 9.71 3.05 23.41
N MET A 142 8.57 3.62 23.01
CA MET A 142 7.29 2.92 22.96
C MET A 142 7.35 1.69 22.04
N LEU A 143 7.87 1.84 20.80
CA LEU A 143 7.97 0.74 19.86
C LEU A 143 8.84 -0.40 20.38
N LYS A 144 9.94 -0.09 21.08
CA LYS A 144 10.77 -1.10 21.74
C LYS A 144 10.04 -1.79 22.89
N ALA A 145 9.29 -1.04 23.70
CA ALA A 145 8.54 -1.58 24.82
C ALA A 145 7.44 -2.56 24.38
N VAL A 146 6.83 -2.33 23.19
CA VAL A 146 5.80 -3.20 22.62
C VAL A 146 6.34 -4.20 21.58
N GLU A 147 7.67 -4.38 21.50
CA GLU A 147 8.33 -5.32 20.58
C GLU A 147 7.99 -5.11 19.09
N ALA A 148 7.88 -3.84 18.68
CA ALA A 148 7.53 -3.43 17.32
C ALA A 148 8.70 -2.74 16.60
N ASP A 149 9.90 -3.32 16.66
CA ASP A 149 11.16 -2.69 16.23
C ASP A 149 11.34 -2.58 14.71
N LYS A 150 10.55 -3.32 13.92
CA LYS A 150 10.70 -3.36 12.45
C LYS A 150 9.70 -2.41 11.79
N LYS A 151 8.72 -2.99 11.09
CA LYS A 151 7.66 -2.24 10.42
C LYS A 151 6.44 -2.15 11.33
N ALA A 152 6.06 -0.95 11.73
CA ALA A 152 4.89 -0.72 12.56
C ALA A 152 3.91 0.24 11.88
N LEU A 153 2.62 -0.08 11.94
CA LEU A 153 1.54 0.81 11.54
C LEU A 153 0.79 1.26 12.79
N ILE A 154 0.87 2.55 13.10
CA ILE A 154 0.18 3.17 14.24
C ILE A 154 -1.14 3.76 13.77
N VAL A 155 -2.26 3.28 14.32
CA VAL A 155 -3.60 3.74 13.98
C VAL A 155 -4.12 4.64 15.08
N LEU A 156 -4.44 5.88 14.69
CA LEU A 156 -4.93 6.91 15.58
C LEU A 156 -6.44 7.12 15.37
N PRO A 157 -7.21 7.44 16.43
CA PRO A 157 -8.63 7.76 16.30
C PRO A 157 -8.86 9.08 15.59
N GLU A 158 -7.96 10.05 15.78
CA GLU A 158 -7.99 11.39 15.20
C GLU A 158 -6.58 11.86 14.83
N VAL A 159 -6.50 13.01 14.16
CA VAL A 159 -5.22 13.61 13.75
C VAL A 159 -4.49 14.16 14.97
N ASP A 160 -3.44 13.50 15.42
CA ASP A 160 -2.49 14.07 16.35
C ASP A 160 -1.19 14.45 15.62
N SER A 161 -1.01 15.72 15.38
CA SER A 161 0.17 16.23 14.69
C SER A 161 1.48 15.96 15.44
N LYS A 162 1.44 15.88 16.80
CA LYS A 162 2.63 15.59 17.61
C LYS A 162 3.07 14.14 17.42
N VAL A 163 2.15 13.19 17.46
CA VAL A 163 2.42 11.77 17.22
C VAL A 163 2.89 11.55 15.78
N ILE A 164 2.17 12.09 14.79
CA ILE A 164 2.48 11.92 13.37
C ILE A 164 3.88 12.44 13.04
N LYS A 165 4.21 13.69 13.42
CA LYS A 165 5.53 14.27 13.16
C LYS A 165 6.66 13.56 13.90
N SER A 166 6.39 13.05 15.11
CA SER A 166 7.37 12.29 15.88
C SER A 166 7.65 10.91 15.30
N ALA A 167 6.66 10.28 14.65
CA ALA A 167 6.78 8.96 14.03
C ALA A 167 7.37 9.01 12.59
N ASN A 168 7.09 10.05 11.83
CA ASN A 168 7.42 10.14 10.40
C ASN A 168 8.91 9.97 10.07
N ASN A 169 9.83 10.31 10.99
CA ASN A 169 11.28 10.19 10.77
C ASN A 169 11.82 8.79 11.11
N ILE A 170 10.99 7.88 11.60
CA ILE A 170 11.41 6.53 12.00
C ILE A 170 11.26 5.60 10.79
N PRO A 171 12.34 4.98 10.27
CA PRO A 171 12.25 4.04 9.16
C PRO A 171 11.31 2.87 9.48
N GLY A 172 10.43 2.51 8.53
CA GLY A 172 9.50 1.40 8.69
C GLY A 172 8.24 1.70 9.51
N VAL A 173 8.13 2.88 10.11
CA VAL A 173 6.94 3.28 10.88
C VAL A 173 6.03 4.16 10.02
N LYS A 174 4.75 3.83 10.02
CA LYS A 174 3.69 4.65 9.41
C LYS A 174 2.62 4.97 10.44
N THR A 175 2.00 6.12 10.27
CA THR A 175 0.80 6.51 11.02
C THR A 175 -0.39 6.60 10.09
N ALA A 176 -1.54 6.12 10.52
CA ALA A 176 -2.78 6.22 9.76
C ALA A 176 -3.94 6.56 10.69
N GLN A 177 -5.00 7.11 10.14
CA GLN A 177 -6.29 7.26 10.80
C GLN A 177 -7.23 6.16 10.35
N VAL A 178 -8.27 5.89 11.12
CA VAL A 178 -9.29 4.89 10.78
C VAL A 178 -9.84 5.07 9.36
N ASN A 179 -10.10 6.32 8.94
CA ASN A 179 -10.64 6.63 7.63
C ASN A 179 -9.65 6.48 6.46
N THR A 180 -8.36 6.49 6.73
CA THR A 180 -7.30 6.41 5.70
C THR A 180 -6.63 5.04 5.66
N LEU A 181 -7.08 4.11 6.51
CA LEU A 181 -6.57 2.73 6.53
C LEU A 181 -6.78 2.03 5.19
N ASN A 182 -5.78 1.27 4.78
CA ASN A 182 -5.85 0.43 3.60
C ASN A 182 -5.23 -0.95 3.88
N VAL A 183 -5.68 -1.96 3.12
CA VAL A 183 -5.24 -3.35 3.27
C VAL A 183 -3.72 -3.49 3.06
N TYR A 184 -3.16 -2.73 2.12
CA TYR A 184 -1.73 -2.80 1.81
C TYR A 184 -0.85 -2.41 3.01
N ASP A 185 -1.15 -1.29 3.67
CA ASP A 185 -0.37 -0.83 4.82
C ASP A 185 -0.52 -1.76 6.02
N ILE A 186 -1.72 -2.33 6.26
CA ILE A 186 -1.95 -3.32 7.32
C ILE A 186 -1.10 -4.58 7.08
N LEU A 187 -1.12 -5.13 5.87
CA LEU A 187 -0.36 -6.35 5.54
C LEU A 187 1.15 -6.11 5.45
N ASN A 188 1.57 -4.90 5.06
CA ASN A 188 3.01 -4.56 4.96
C ASN A 188 3.66 -4.28 6.31
N ALA A 189 2.88 -3.99 7.34
CA ALA A 189 3.37 -3.80 8.71
C ALA A 189 3.55 -5.15 9.40
N ASP A 190 4.67 -5.35 10.11
CA ASP A 190 4.90 -6.52 10.94
C ASP A 190 4.04 -6.47 12.22
N LYS A 191 3.86 -5.26 12.78
CA LYS A 191 2.98 -5.03 13.93
C LYS A 191 1.98 -3.92 13.62
N LEU A 192 0.73 -4.17 13.95
CA LEU A 192 -0.38 -3.22 13.87
C LEU A 192 -0.70 -2.70 15.27
N ILE A 193 -0.44 -1.44 15.52
CA ILE A 193 -0.66 -0.78 16.80
C ILE A 193 -1.90 0.08 16.70
N ILE A 194 -2.93 -0.20 17.47
CA ILE A 194 -4.19 0.54 17.44
C ILE A 194 -4.42 1.20 18.81
N VAL A 195 -4.72 2.48 18.81
CA VAL A 195 -5.18 3.15 20.04
C VAL A 195 -6.60 2.67 20.38
N LYS A 196 -6.88 2.44 21.64
CA LYS A 196 -8.15 1.89 22.15
C LYS A 196 -9.39 2.58 21.55
N ASP A 197 -9.40 3.90 21.51
CA ASP A 197 -10.52 4.67 20.94
C ASP A 197 -10.66 4.45 19.41
N ALA A 198 -9.57 4.11 18.74
CA ALA A 198 -9.60 3.79 17.31
C ALA A 198 -10.22 2.41 17.05
N VAL A 199 -10.14 1.46 17.99
CA VAL A 199 -10.80 0.15 17.87
C VAL A 199 -12.31 0.34 17.76
N SER A 200 -12.92 1.10 18.66
CA SER A 200 -14.37 1.38 18.63
C SER A 200 -14.80 2.05 17.32
N LYS A 201 -14.01 3.00 16.79
CA LYS A 201 -14.27 3.64 15.50
C LYS A 201 -14.14 2.65 14.33
N ILE A 202 -13.20 1.71 14.37
CA ILE A 202 -13.04 0.66 13.35
C ILE A 202 -14.28 -0.25 13.37
N GLU A 203 -14.72 -0.66 14.52
CA GLU A 203 -15.93 -1.49 14.66
C GLU A 203 -17.17 -0.80 14.11
N GLU A 204 -17.37 0.49 14.40
CA GLU A 204 -18.47 1.28 13.85
C GLU A 204 -18.45 1.37 12.31
N VAL A 205 -17.28 1.56 11.72
CA VAL A 205 -17.12 1.73 10.25
C VAL A 205 -17.26 0.41 9.50
N TYR A 206 -16.83 -0.72 10.10
CA TYR A 206 -16.74 -2.01 9.42
C TYR A 206 -17.72 -3.07 9.94
N ALA A 207 -18.47 -2.82 10.99
CA ALA A 207 -19.46 -3.76 11.53
C ALA A 207 -20.51 -4.27 10.53
#